data_45f95f6252dda860d15431e5b977fbf7
#
_entry.id   45f95f6252dda860d15431e5b977fbf7
#
_cell.length_a   1.000
_cell.length_b   1.000
_cell.length_c   1.000
_cell.angle_alpha   90.00
_cell.angle_beta   90.00
_cell.angle_gamma   90.00
#
_symmetry.space_group_name_H-M   'P 1'
#
loop_
_entity.id
_entity.type
_entity.pdbx_description
1 polymer ?
#
loop_
_entity_poly.entity_id
_entity_poly.type
_entity_poly.pdbx_seq_one_letter_code
_entity_poly.pdbx_strand_id
1 'polypeptide(L)'
;MPKKMIKNICCIGAGYVGGPTMAVIADKCPNITVNVVDLNQERINAWNDRDVSKIPIFEPGLSEIIQNVRGKNLFFSNDVDSAISSADIIFICVNTPTKVKGLGAGRASDLKWVESCARNVASKSKGHTIVVEKSTMPVKTAETIRTILHSSQPKNCDKNKLKTFSVLSNPEFLAEGTAIKDLEDPDRVLIGGDDDNAIETLAAIYRKWVDDKKILKTNLWSSELTKLSANAFLAQRISSINSIAAFCEATGGNIREVAKAIGTDKRIGNKFLKAGPGFGGSCFKKDILNLVYL
;
A
#
# COMPACT_ATOMS: atom_id res chain seq x y z
N MET A 1 -26.68 -8.72 9.73
CA MET A 1 -25.85 -9.53 10.66
C MET A 1 -25.05 -8.59 11.53
N PRO A 2 -24.79 -8.88 12.81
CA PRO A 2 -23.95 -8.02 13.63
C PRO A 2 -22.57 -7.89 12.99
N LYS A 3 -22.05 -6.66 12.90
CA LYS A 3 -20.72 -6.36 12.34
C LYS A 3 -19.68 -7.14 13.13
N LYS A 4 -18.96 -8.09 12.49
CA LYS A 4 -17.90 -8.85 13.16
C LYS A 4 -16.84 -7.87 13.63
N MET A 5 -16.54 -7.88 14.94
CA MET A 5 -15.47 -7.04 15.48
C MET A 5 -14.11 -7.60 15.02
N ILE A 6 -13.32 -6.77 14.38
CA ILE A 6 -11.96 -7.14 13.94
C ILE A 6 -11.05 -7.20 15.18
N LYS A 7 -10.39 -8.33 15.35
CA LYS A 7 -9.44 -8.59 16.44
C LYS A 7 -8.03 -8.82 15.96
N ASN A 8 -7.87 -9.43 14.78
CA ASN A 8 -6.58 -9.84 14.25
C ASN A 8 -6.37 -9.34 12.84
N ILE A 9 -5.27 -8.65 12.62
CA ILE A 9 -4.77 -8.24 11.31
C ILE A 9 -3.49 -9.00 11.02
N CYS A 10 -3.37 -9.57 9.82
CA CYS A 10 -2.13 -10.09 9.27
C CYS A 10 -1.65 -9.16 8.16
N CYS A 11 -0.36 -8.82 8.16
CA CYS A 11 0.28 -8.13 7.05
C CYS A 11 1.37 -9.04 6.47
N ILE A 12 1.24 -9.39 5.19
CA ILE A 12 2.23 -10.18 4.47
C ILE A 12 3.17 -9.22 3.74
N GLY A 13 4.41 -9.12 4.22
CA GLY A 13 5.44 -8.20 3.74
C GLY A 13 5.80 -7.13 4.77
N ALA A 14 6.98 -7.28 5.39
CA ALA A 14 7.55 -6.38 6.40
C ALA A 14 8.45 -5.31 5.76
N GLY A 15 8.11 -4.85 4.54
CA GLY A 15 8.82 -3.81 3.79
C GLY A 15 8.35 -2.41 4.15
N TYR A 16 8.78 -1.44 3.32
CA TYR A 16 8.53 -0.01 3.50
C TYR A 16 7.04 0.37 3.62
N VAL A 17 6.15 -0.36 2.94
CA VAL A 17 4.71 -0.11 3.04
C VAL A 17 4.11 -0.84 4.26
N GLY A 18 4.41 -2.14 4.42
CA GLY A 18 3.78 -2.97 5.45
C GLY A 18 4.20 -2.58 6.87
N GLY A 19 5.51 -2.44 7.12
CA GLY A 19 6.03 -2.15 8.46
C GLY A 19 5.45 -0.86 9.06
N PRO A 20 5.67 0.31 8.46
CA PRO A 20 5.15 1.59 8.96
C PRO A 20 3.63 1.64 9.04
N THR A 21 2.92 1.13 8.01
CA THR A 21 1.44 1.09 8.03
C THR A 21 0.90 0.30 9.21
N MET A 22 1.48 -0.88 9.46
CA MET A 22 1.03 -1.74 10.56
C MET A 22 1.42 -1.20 11.93
N ALA A 23 2.55 -0.50 12.02
CA ALA A 23 2.95 0.19 13.25
C ALA A 23 1.92 1.28 13.63
N VAL A 24 1.53 2.12 12.67
CA VAL A 24 0.50 3.16 12.91
C VAL A 24 -0.86 2.54 13.23
N ILE A 25 -1.29 1.49 12.51
CA ILE A 25 -2.55 0.80 12.83
C ILE A 25 -2.52 0.23 14.25
N ALA A 26 -1.41 -0.38 14.66
CA ALA A 26 -1.27 -0.93 16.01
C ALA A 26 -1.32 0.17 17.09
N ASP A 27 -0.70 1.33 16.82
CA ASP A 27 -0.70 2.49 17.73
C ASP A 27 -2.12 3.06 17.89
N LYS A 28 -2.81 3.28 16.77
CA LYS A 28 -4.16 3.88 16.77
C LYS A 28 -5.26 2.89 17.17
N CYS A 29 -4.99 1.58 17.14
CA CYS A 29 -5.96 0.51 17.42
C CYS A 29 -5.43 -0.48 18.48
N PRO A 30 -5.26 -0.10 19.75
CA PRO A 30 -4.61 -0.95 20.77
C PRO A 30 -5.36 -2.27 21.06
N ASN A 31 -6.64 -2.36 20.68
CA ASN A 31 -7.47 -3.56 20.87
C ASN A 31 -7.39 -4.54 19.66
N ILE A 32 -6.58 -4.24 18.66
CA ILE A 32 -6.35 -5.10 17.48
C ILE A 32 -4.95 -5.68 17.57
N THR A 33 -4.82 -6.98 17.47
CA THR A 33 -3.54 -7.66 17.32
C THR A 33 -3.10 -7.58 15.85
N VAL A 34 -1.89 -7.09 15.62
CA VAL A 34 -1.31 -6.93 14.28
C VAL A 34 -0.09 -7.83 14.16
N ASN A 35 -0.16 -8.80 13.27
CA ASN A 35 0.93 -9.73 12.95
C ASN A 35 1.52 -9.38 11.58
N VAL A 36 2.76 -8.91 11.55
CA VAL A 36 3.50 -8.64 10.32
C VAL A 36 4.42 -9.80 10.02
N VAL A 37 4.25 -10.41 8.86
CA VAL A 37 5.04 -11.60 8.47
C VAL A 37 5.84 -11.35 7.20
N ASP A 38 7.05 -11.90 7.17
CA ASP A 38 7.94 -11.85 6.00
C ASP A 38 8.77 -13.13 5.93
N LEU A 39 9.08 -13.58 4.71
CA LEU A 39 9.94 -14.74 4.49
C LEU A 39 11.42 -14.42 4.76
N ASN A 40 11.81 -13.16 4.76
CA ASN A 40 13.17 -12.72 5.03
C ASN A 40 13.43 -12.67 6.55
N GLN A 41 14.13 -13.69 7.05
CA GLN A 41 14.45 -13.82 8.48
C GLN A 41 15.32 -12.66 9.01
N GLU A 42 16.25 -12.14 8.20
CA GLU A 42 17.11 -11.02 8.60
C GLU A 42 16.27 -9.75 8.82
N ARG A 43 15.29 -9.51 7.93
CA ARG A 43 14.35 -8.40 8.06
C ARG A 43 13.50 -8.54 9.33
N ILE A 44 13.00 -9.73 9.61
CA ILE A 44 12.24 -10.00 10.84
C ILE A 44 13.10 -9.81 12.08
N ASN A 45 14.34 -10.28 12.05
CA ASN A 45 15.29 -10.07 13.15
C ASN A 45 15.54 -8.58 13.38
N ALA A 46 15.74 -7.80 12.33
CA ALA A 46 15.92 -6.36 12.43
C ALA A 46 14.69 -5.64 13.01
N TRP A 47 13.46 -6.01 12.61
CA TRP A 47 12.23 -5.49 13.21
C TRP A 47 12.12 -5.85 14.72
N ASN A 48 12.69 -6.97 15.15
CA ASN A 48 12.66 -7.45 16.53
C ASN A 48 13.90 -7.04 17.35
N ASP A 49 14.89 -6.35 16.75
CA ASP A 49 16.09 -5.90 17.47
C ASP A 49 15.67 -5.00 18.65
N ARG A 50 16.32 -5.20 19.80
CA ARG A 50 16.08 -4.37 21.00
C ARG A 50 16.44 -2.91 20.76
N ASP A 51 17.47 -2.68 19.98
CA ASP A 51 17.88 -1.36 19.54
C ASP A 51 17.03 -0.91 18.34
N VAL A 52 16.10 -0.02 18.58
CA VAL A 52 15.18 0.49 17.56
C VAL A 52 15.86 1.31 16.45
N SER A 53 17.14 1.69 16.63
CA SER A 53 17.92 2.34 15.57
C SER A 53 18.29 1.36 14.45
N LYS A 54 18.17 0.04 14.70
CA LYS A 54 18.47 -1.04 13.75
C LYS A 54 17.27 -1.57 12.99
N ILE A 55 16.07 -1.02 13.22
CA ILE A 55 14.91 -1.41 12.42
C ILE A 55 15.20 -1.16 10.93
N PRO A 56 14.68 -2.02 10.03
CA PRO A 56 15.15 -2.03 8.63
C PRO A 56 14.63 -0.85 7.80
N ILE A 57 13.86 0.07 8.40
CA ILE A 57 13.26 1.23 7.74
C ILE A 57 13.48 2.45 8.63
N PHE A 58 14.04 3.50 8.03
CA PHE A 58 14.21 4.78 8.70
C PHE A 58 13.11 5.74 8.25
N GLU A 59 12.21 6.12 9.18
CA GLU A 59 11.22 7.17 9.00
C GLU A 59 11.09 7.95 10.32
N PRO A 60 11.04 9.29 10.26
CA PRO A 60 10.83 10.09 11.46
C PRO A 60 9.55 9.67 12.20
N GLY A 61 9.63 9.44 13.51
CA GLY A 61 8.51 9.01 14.35
C GLY A 61 8.27 7.49 14.39
N LEU A 62 8.86 6.69 13.50
CA LEU A 62 8.62 5.24 13.46
C LEU A 62 9.19 4.52 14.70
N SER A 63 10.38 4.90 15.12
CA SER A 63 11.06 4.27 16.27
C SER A 63 10.25 4.39 17.55
N GLU A 64 9.67 5.57 17.79
CA GLU A 64 8.82 5.84 18.96
C GLU A 64 7.55 4.99 18.94
N ILE A 65 6.90 4.88 17.78
CA ILE A 65 5.71 4.04 17.62
C ILE A 65 6.09 2.57 17.89
N ILE A 66 7.17 2.07 17.28
CA ILE A 66 7.62 0.67 17.47
C ILE A 66 7.91 0.38 18.95
N GLN A 67 8.55 1.28 19.68
CA GLN A 67 8.78 1.12 21.13
C GLN A 67 7.48 0.98 21.92
N ASN A 68 6.44 1.70 21.49
CA ASN A 68 5.17 1.73 22.19
C ASN A 68 4.32 0.48 21.95
N VAL A 69 4.36 -0.12 20.76
CA VAL A 69 3.39 -1.16 20.35
C VAL A 69 4.00 -2.55 20.16
N ARG A 70 5.31 -2.66 19.85
CA ARG A 70 5.98 -3.95 19.62
C ARG A 70 5.98 -4.81 20.88
N GLY A 71 5.55 -6.07 20.73
CA GLY A 71 5.41 -7.01 21.85
C GLY A 71 4.15 -6.81 22.70
N LYS A 72 3.36 -5.77 22.43
CA LYS A 72 2.03 -5.58 23.06
C LYS A 72 0.92 -6.05 22.12
N ASN A 73 0.74 -5.37 21.01
CA ASN A 73 -0.25 -5.69 19.98
C ASN A 73 0.32 -5.68 18.55
N LEU A 74 1.63 -5.40 18.39
CA LEU A 74 2.35 -5.52 17.12
C LEU A 74 3.44 -6.59 17.25
N PHE A 75 3.41 -7.58 16.35
CA PHE A 75 4.34 -8.71 16.34
C PHE A 75 4.92 -8.90 14.93
N PHE A 76 6.21 -9.23 14.86
CA PHE A 76 6.92 -9.54 13.62
C PHE A 76 7.42 -10.99 13.67
N SER A 77 7.07 -11.80 12.68
CA SER A 77 7.48 -13.20 12.60
C SER A 77 7.61 -13.72 11.17
N ASN A 78 8.18 -14.91 11.02
CA ASN A 78 8.18 -15.66 9.76
C ASN A 78 7.12 -16.78 9.73
N ASP A 79 6.28 -16.88 10.75
CA ASP A 79 5.16 -17.84 10.78
C ASP A 79 3.94 -17.31 10.02
N VAL A 80 4.07 -17.38 8.69
CA VAL A 80 3.03 -16.91 7.77
C VAL A 80 1.72 -17.68 7.94
N ASP A 81 1.80 -18.97 8.16
CA ASP A 81 0.65 -19.88 8.22
C ASP A 81 -0.24 -19.58 9.42
N SER A 82 0.33 -19.44 10.61
CA SER A 82 -0.41 -19.09 11.82
C SER A 82 -1.02 -17.71 11.72
N ALA A 83 -0.27 -16.73 11.21
CA ALA A 83 -0.76 -15.36 11.06
C ALA A 83 -1.96 -15.28 10.10
N ILE A 84 -1.91 -15.98 8.95
CA ILE A 84 -3.04 -16.05 8.00
C ILE A 84 -4.24 -16.73 8.66
N SER A 85 -4.02 -17.86 9.34
CA SER A 85 -5.12 -18.68 9.85
C SER A 85 -5.92 -18.02 10.98
N SER A 86 -5.33 -17.06 11.68
CA SER A 86 -5.95 -16.30 12.78
C SER A 86 -6.54 -14.95 12.35
N ALA A 87 -6.24 -14.49 11.13
CA ALA A 87 -6.56 -13.13 10.70
C ALA A 87 -8.03 -12.95 10.30
N ASP A 88 -8.61 -11.82 10.70
CA ASP A 88 -9.89 -11.31 10.19
C ASP A 88 -9.66 -10.48 8.90
N ILE A 89 -8.55 -9.73 8.87
CA ILE A 89 -8.10 -8.92 7.71
C ILE A 89 -6.66 -9.28 7.39
N ILE A 90 -6.38 -9.46 6.10
CA ILE A 90 -5.03 -9.73 5.59
C ILE A 90 -4.63 -8.63 4.61
N PHE A 91 -3.55 -7.91 4.93
CA PHE A 91 -2.94 -6.95 4.01
C PHE A 91 -1.82 -7.63 3.21
N ILE A 92 -1.88 -7.48 1.89
CA ILE A 92 -0.82 -7.91 0.97
C ILE A 92 0.08 -6.70 0.68
N CYS A 93 1.28 -6.69 1.27
CA CYS A 93 2.26 -5.60 1.20
C CYS A 93 3.58 -6.06 0.56
N VAL A 94 3.52 -7.02 -0.35
CA VAL A 94 4.70 -7.57 -1.03
C VAL A 94 5.14 -6.73 -2.21
N ASN A 95 6.40 -6.85 -2.59
CA ASN A 95 6.96 -6.13 -3.73
C ASN A 95 6.35 -6.58 -5.06
N THR A 96 6.15 -5.61 -5.96
CA THR A 96 5.72 -5.81 -7.35
C THR A 96 6.76 -5.24 -8.31
N PRO A 97 7.93 -5.90 -8.47
CA PRO A 97 9.00 -5.40 -9.33
C PRO A 97 8.58 -5.45 -10.81
N THR A 98 9.27 -4.68 -11.65
CA THR A 98 9.10 -4.78 -13.10
C THR A 98 9.60 -6.15 -13.57
N LYS A 99 8.85 -6.81 -14.47
CA LYS A 99 9.25 -8.08 -15.10
C LYS A 99 10.57 -7.94 -15.83
N VAL A 100 11.45 -8.91 -15.64
CA VAL A 100 12.77 -8.95 -16.32
C VAL A 100 12.77 -9.88 -17.53
N LYS A 101 11.78 -10.79 -17.66
CA LYS A 101 11.69 -11.80 -18.74
C LYS A 101 10.23 -12.01 -19.17
N GLY A 102 10.05 -12.50 -20.39
CA GLY A 102 8.76 -12.86 -20.97
C GLY A 102 7.93 -11.67 -21.44
N LEU A 103 6.65 -11.92 -21.71
CA LEU A 103 5.71 -10.88 -22.17
C LEU A 103 5.60 -9.75 -21.13
N GLY A 104 5.79 -8.51 -21.60
CA GLY A 104 5.78 -7.32 -20.73
C GLY A 104 7.12 -7.06 -20.01
N ALA A 105 8.22 -7.76 -20.34
CA ALA A 105 9.53 -7.49 -19.77
C ALA A 105 9.91 -6.01 -19.93
N GLY A 106 10.49 -5.42 -18.89
CA GLY A 106 10.87 -4.01 -18.81
C GLY A 106 9.71 -3.02 -18.60
N ARG A 107 8.44 -3.48 -18.58
CA ARG A 107 7.25 -2.61 -18.43
C ARG A 107 6.24 -3.14 -17.42
N ALA A 108 5.79 -4.39 -17.58
CA ALA A 108 4.77 -4.98 -16.71
C ALA A 108 5.30 -5.27 -15.30
N SER A 109 4.41 -5.20 -14.30
CA SER A 109 4.73 -5.67 -12.95
C SER A 109 4.78 -7.21 -12.88
N ASP A 110 5.72 -7.75 -12.11
CA ASP A 110 5.78 -9.17 -11.77
C ASP A 110 4.90 -9.43 -10.55
N LEU A 111 3.79 -10.12 -10.76
CA LEU A 111 2.78 -10.41 -9.73
C LEU A 111 2.99 -11.75 -9.02
N LYS A 112 4.08 -12.48 -9.30
CA LYS A 112 4.31 -13.82 -8.73
C LYS A 112 4.20 -13.88 -7.21
N TRP A 113 4.67 -12.84 -6.51
CA TRP A 113 4.60 -12.78 -5.05
C TRP A 113 3.18 -12.53 -4.56
N VAL A 114 2.44 -11.67 -5.27
CA VAL A 114 1.02 -11.39 -4.98
C VAL A 114 0.17 -12.65 -5.17
N GLU A 115 0.38 -13.35 -6.29
CA GLU A 115 -0.32 -14.61 -6.56
C GLU A 115 0.04 -15.69 -5.54
N SER A 116 1.32 -15.79 -5.15
CA SER A 116 1.76 -16.72 -4.11
C SER A 116 1.08 -16.41 -2.77
N CYS A 117 1.01 -15.14 -2.37
CA CYS A 117 0.27 -14.71 -1.19
C CYS A 117 -1.22 -15.08 -1.27
N ALA A 118 -1.88 -14.82 -2.41
CA ALA A 118 -3.28 -15.17 -2.60
C ALA A 118 -3.53 -16.69 -2.46
N ARG A 119 -2.64 -17.54 -3.00
CA ARG A 119 -2.72 -19.01 -2.85
C ARG A 119 -2.53 -19.44 -1.39
N ASN A 120 -1.59 -18.84 -0.67
CA ASN A 120 -1.38 -19.13 0.75
C ASN A 120 -2.59 -18.71 1.59
N VAL A 121 -3.14 -17.53 1.32
CA VAL A 121 -4.37 -17.05 1.97
C VAL A 121 -5.53 -18.00 1.70
N ALA A 122 -5.76 -18.40 0.45
CA ALA A 122 -6.80 -19.37 0.09
C ALA A 122 -6.63 -20.71 0.82
N SER A 123 -5.39 -21.17 0.97
CA SER A 123 -5.08 -22.44 1.65
C SER A 123 -5.29 -22.38 3.16
N LYS A 124 -4.82 -21.32 3.82
CA LYS A 124 -4.63 -21.27 5.29
C LYS A 124 -5.72 -20.49 6.04
N SER A 125 -6.44 -19.56 5.39
CA SER A 125 -7.53 -18.79 6.04
C SER A 125 -8.64 -19.67 6.56
N LYS A 126 -9.39 -19.16 7.54
CA LYS A 126 -10.54 -19.82 8.15
C LYS A 126 -11.76 -18.90 8.11
N GLY A 127 -12.91 -19.46 7.68
CA GLY A 127 -14.16 -18.69 7.63
C GLY A 127 -14.14 -17.57 6.61
N HIS A 128 -14.64 -16.38 7.00
CA HIS A 128 -14.63 -15.18 6.17
C HIS A 128 -13.42 -14.30 6.50
N THR A 129 -12.69 -13.90 5.45
CA THR A 129 -11.49 -13.07 5.57
C THR A 129 -11.54 -11.92 4.57
N ILE A 130 -11.26 -10.70 5.03
CA ILE A 130 -11.08 -9.53 4.16
C ILE A 130 -9.62 -9.51 3.69
N VAL A 131 -9.39 -9.50 2.39
CA VAL A 131 -8.06 -9.45 1.77
C VAL A 131 -7.86 -8.08 1.15
N VAL A 132 -6.85 -7.36 1.60
CA VAL A 132 -6.57 -5.97 1.21
C VAL A 132 -5.26 -5.94 0.43
N GLU A 133 -5.31 -5.56 -0.84
CA GLU A 133 -4.10 -5.20 -1.57
C GLU A 133 -3.65 -3.79 -1.16
N LYS A 134 -2.46 -3.69 -0.63
CA LYS A 134 -1.86 -2.42 -0.17
C LYS A 134 -0.74 -1.94 -1.08
N SER A 135 0.01 -2.87 -1.68
CA SER A 135 1.06 -2.55 -2.64
C SER A 135 0.50 -1.88 -3.88
N THR A 136 1.31 -1.05 -4.55
CA THR A 136 0.95 -0.49 -5.85
C THR A 136 0.89 -1.60 -6.90
N MET A 137 -0.28 -1.79 -7.48
CA MET A 137 -0.57 -2.89 -8.39
C MET A 137 -1.16 -2.41 -9.72
N PRO A 138 -0.99 -3.18 -10.82
CA PRO A 138 -1.72 -2.95 -12.06
C PRO A 138 -3.23 -3.04 -11.85
N VAL A 139 -3.98 -2.33 -12.67
CA VAL A 139 -5.45 -2.47 -12.72
C VAL A 139 -5.82 -3.92 -13.03
N LYS A 140 -6.84 -4.45 -12.35
CA LYS A 140 -7.32 -5.85 -12.37
C LYS A 140 -6.49 -6.86 -11.54
N THR A 141 -5.53 -6.41 -10.75
CA THR A 141 -4.82 -7.32 -9.83
C THR A 141 -5.74 -7.87 -8.74
N ALA A 142 -6.61 -7.03 -8.17
CA ALA A 142 -7.61 -7.48 -7.19
C ALA A 142 -8.57 -8.54 -7.75
N GLU A 143 -8.92 -8.44 -9.03
CA GLU A 143 -9.71 -9.47 -9.73
C GLU A 143 -8.94 -10.79 -9.85
N THR A 144 -7.64 -10.72 -10.16
CA THR A 144 -6.77 -11.90 -10.18
C THR A 144 -6.67 -12.54 -8.80
N ILE A 145 -6.47 -11.75 -7.74
CA ILE A 145 -6.48 -12.23 -6.36
C ILE A 145 -7.80 -12.93 -6.05
N ARG A 146 -8.93 -12.30 -6.36
CA ARG A 146 -10.27 -12.87 -6.18
C ARG A 146 -10.42 -14.22 -6.88
N THR A 147 -10.00 -14.31 -8.13
CA THR A 147 -10.04 -15.54 -8.92
C THR A 147 -9.23 -16.66 -8.26
N ILE A 148 -8.01 -16.37 -7.78
CA ILE A 148 -7.17 -17.34 -7.08
C ILE A 148 -7.85 -17.80 -5.78
N LEU A 149 -8.38 -16.87 -4.97
CA LEU A 149 -9.05 -17.18 -3.71
C LEU A 149 -10.26 -18.09 -3.91
N HIS A 150 -11.07 -17.85 -4.94
CA HIS A 150 -12.25 -18.64 -5.25
C HIS A 150 -11.92 -20.00 -5.89
N SER A 151 -10.98 -20.05 -6.84
CA SER A 151 -10.61 -21.28 -7.54
C SER A 151 -9.89 -22.30 -6.65
N SER A 152 -9.29 -21.87 -5.57
CA SER A 152 -8.60 -22.72 -4.61
C SER A 152 -9.53 -23.41 -3.59
N GLN A 153 -10.85 -23.21 -3.69
CA GLN A 153 -11.83 -23.88 -2.82
C GLN A 153 -12.04 -25.33 -3.25
N PRO A 154 -12.19 -26.29 -2.31
CA PRO A 154 -12.54 -27.66 -2.64
C PRO A 154 -13.91 -27.73 -3.32
N LYS A 155 -13.99 -28.38 -4.49
CA LYS A 155 -15.24 -28.48 -5.28
C LYS A 155 -16.38 -29.25 -4.58
N ASN A 156 -16.07 -30.08 -3.58
CA ASN A 156 -17.02 -30.96 -2.87
C ASN A 156 -17.05 -30.69 -1.37
N CYS A 157 -16.91 -29.43 -0.95
CA CYS A 157 -16.96 -29.07 0.47
C CYS A 157 -18.38 -28.73 0.92
N ASP A 158 -18.73 -29.11 2.15
CA ASP A 158 -19.96 -28.66 2.82
C ASP A 158 -20.03 -27.12 2.77
N LYS A 159 -21.16 -26.57 2.32
CA LYS A 159 -21.37 -25.12 2.20
C LYS A 159 -21.04 -24.35 3.48
N ASN A 160 -21.24 -24.96 4.64
CA ASN A 160 -20.94 -24.38 5.95
C ASN A 160 -19.42 -24.35 6.29
N LYS A 161 -18.59 -25.04 5.51
CA LYS A 161 -17.13 -25.08 5.66
C LYS A 161 -16.40 -24.30 4.57
N LEU A 162 -17.13 -23.69 3.63
CA LEU A 162 -16.53 -22.87 2.58
C LEU A 162 -15.94 -21.60 3.19
N LYS A 163 -14.69 -21.34 2.83
CA LYS A 163 -14.05 -20.05 3.12
C LYS A 163 -14.64 -19.01 2.19
N THR A 164 -14.85 -17.79 2.70
CA THR A 164 -15.32 -16.66 1.91
C THR A 164 -14.35 -15.53 2.00
N PHE A 165 -14.25 -14.73 0.94
CA PHE A 165 -13.29 -13.64 0.84
C PHE A 165 -13.95 -12.40 0.27
N SER A 166 -13.66 -11.24 0.88
CA SER A 166 -13.90 -9.95 0.29
C SER A 166 -12.54 -9.32 -0.07
N VAL A 167 -12.37 -8.92 -1.32
CA VAL A 167 -11.12 -8.33 -1.80
C VAL A 167 -11.27 -6.83 -1.90
N LEU A 168 -10.36 -6.08 -1.28
CA LEU A 168 -10.32 -4.63 -1.29
C LEU A 168 -8.99 -4.13 -1.85
N SER A 169 -9.02 -2.98 -2.50
CA SER A 169 -7.85 -2.18 -2.88
C SER A 169 -7.73 -1.01 -1.91
N ASN A 170 -6.57 -0.87 -1.28
CA ASN A 170 -6.27 0.23 -0.36
C ASN A 170 -4.83 0.72 -0.60
N PRO A 171 -4.57 1.35 -1.74
CA PRO A 171 -3.24 1.80 -2.10
C PRO A 171 -2.69 2.82 -1.11
N GLU A 172 -1.37 2.85 -0.97
CA GLU A 172 -0.66 3.84 -0.17
C GLU A 172 -0.31 5.09 -1.01
N PHE A 173 -0.18 6.25 -0.35
CA PHE A 173 0.25 7.50 -0.96
C PHE A 173 1.39 8.15 -0.15
N LEU A 174 2.28 7.31 0.37
CA LEU A 174 3.39 7.70 1.24
C LEU A 174 4.52 8.33 0.43
N ALA A 175 5.21 9.29 1.03
CA ALA A 175 6.48 9.80 0.54
C ALA A 175 7.61 9.41 1.51
N GLU A 176 8.76 9.02 0.94
CA GLU A 176 9.95 8.71 1.73
C GLU A 176 10.38 9.93 2.57
N GLY A 177 10.64 9.71 3.86
CA GLY A 177 10.98 10.76 4.83
C GLY A 177 9.78 11.40 5.52
N THR A 178 8.54 11.13 5.08
CA THR A 178 7.31 11.63 5.73
C THR A 178 6.26 10.54 5.92
N ALA A 179 6.62 9.26 5.73
CA ALA A 179 5.64 8.16 5.71
C ALA A 179 4.80 8.08 6.97
N ILE A 180 5.36 8.28 8.16
CA ILE A 180 4.60 8.25 9.41
C ILE A 180 3.61 9.41 9.47
N LYS A 181 4.03 10.63 9.13
CA LYS A 181 3.15 11.80 9.07
C LYS A 181 2.02 11.58 8.06
N ASP A 182 2.34 11.03 6.88
CA ASP A 182 1.37 10.76 5.83
C ASP A 182 0.36 9.65 6.23
N LEU A 183 0.75 8.74 7.13
CA LEU A 183 -0.14 7.72 7.70
C LEU A 183 -1.01 8.26 8.83
N GLU A 184 -0.47 9.16 9.67
CA GLU A 184 -1.20 9.75 10.80
C GLU A 184 -2.17 10.85 10.37
N ASP A 185 -1.78 11.69 9.41
CA ASP A 185 -2.63 12.74 8.84
C ASP A 185 -2.60 12.68 7.30
N PRO A 186 -3.21 11.68 6.70
CA PRO A 186 -3.22 11.51 5.25
C PRO A 186 -4.07 12.61 4.57
N ASP A 187 -3.66 13.03 3.37
CA ASP A 187 -4.51 13.83 2.49
C ASP A 187 -5.80 13.06 2.16
N ARG A 188 -5.69 11.74 2.00
CA ARG A 188 -6.79 10.80 1.73
C ARG A 188 -6.44 9.36 2.09
N VAL A 189 -7.46 8.59 2.45
CA VAL A 189 -7.44 7.12 2.47
C VAL A 189 -8.38 6.64 1.38
N LEU A 190 -7.88 5.84 0.44
CA LEU A 190 -8.68 5.30 -0.66
C LEU A 190 -8.99 3.83 -0.40
N ILE A 191 -10.27 3.45 -0.47
CA ILE A 191 -10.72 2.07 -0.30
C ILE A 191 -11.61 1.71 -1.49
N GLY A 192 -11.13 0.80 -2.32
CA GLY A 192 -11.87 0.25 -3.44
C GLY A 192 -12.39 -1.16 -3.13
N GLY A 193 -13.61 -1.45 -3.54
CA GLY A 193 -14.22 -2.76 -3.34
C GLY A 193 -15.61 -2.88 -3.93
N ASP A 194 -16.16 -4.11 -3.90
CA ASP A 194 -17.52 -4.40 -4.32
C ASP A 194 -18.39 -4.90 -3.14
N ASP A 195 -17.78 -5.10 -1.96
CA ASP A 195 -18.46 -5.49 -0.72
C ASP A 195 -18.50 -4.30 0.25
N ASP A 196 -19.64 -3.66 0.34
CA ASP A 196 -19.86 -2.49 1.20
C ASP A 196 -19.56 -2.78 2.67
N ASN A 197 -19.82 -4.00 3.16
CA ASN A 197 -19.52 -4.37 4.55
C ASN A 197 -18.02 -4.47 4.78
N ALA A 198 -17.27 -5.01 3.85
CA ALA A 198 -15.82 -5.08 3.92
C ALA A 198 -15.18 -3.69 3.82
N ILE A 199 -15.65 -2.85 2.89
CA ILE A 199 -15.24 -1.43 2.75
C ILE A 199 -15.47 -0.70 4.07
N GLU A 200 -16.67 -0.82 4.64
CA GLU A 200 -17.04 -0.14 5.87
C GLU A 200 -16.27 -0.66 7.08
N THR A 201 -15.92 -1.95 7.09
CA THR A 201 -15.09 -2.56 8.13
C THR A 201 -13.67 -1.99 8.10
N LEU A 202 -13.06 -1.88 6.92
CA LEU A 202 -11.74 -1.27 6.77
C LEU A 202 -11.77 0.23 7.07
N ALA A 203 -12.79 0.95 6.60
CA ALA A 203 -12.98 2.36 6.89
C ALA A 203 -13.12 2.63 8.40
N ALA A 204 -13.79 1.75 9.15
CA ALA A 204 -13.93 1.88 10.59
C ALA A 204 -12.60 1.77 11.36
N ILE A 205 -11.60 1.08 10.82
CA ILE A 205 -10.24 1.06 11.37
C ILE A 205 -9.62 2.45 11.19
N TYR A 206 -9.61 2.99 9.97
CA TYR A 206 -9.02 4.29 9.68
C TYR A 206 -9.70 5.44 10.42
N ARG A 207 -11.03 5.41 10.63
CA ARG A 207 -11.77 6.41 11.42
C ARG A 207 -11.33 6.55 12.87
N LYS A 208 -10.47 5.67 13.36
CA LYS A 208 -9.90 5.83 14.70
C LYS A 208 -9.00 7.06 14.79
N TRP A 209 -8.44 7.53 13.67
CA TRP A 209 -7.55 8.69 13.61
C TRP A 209 -7.70 9.57 12.37
N VAL A 210 -8.43 9.12 11.35
CA VAL A 210 -8.63 9.86 10.10
C VAL A 210 -10.07 10.37 10.02
N ASP A 211 -10.25 11.66 9.68
CA ASP A 211 -11.58 12.23 9.41
C ASP A 211 -12.28 11.45 8.28
N ASP A 212 -13.56 11.14 8.47
CA ASP A 212 -14.36 10.38 7.48
C ASP A 212 -14.41 11.05 6.10
N LYS A 213 -14.31 12.39 6.05
CA LYS A 213 -14.24 13.16 4.80
C LYS A 213 -12.99 12.86 3.96
N LYS A 214 -11.93 12.39 4.59
CA LYS A 214 -10.68 11.97 3.92
C LYS A 214 -10.72 10.51 3.48
N ILE A 215 -11.76 9.72 3.86
CA ILE A 215 -11.91 8.32 3.49
C ILE A 215 -12.77 8.23 2.24
N LEU A 216 -12.11 7.99 1.11
CA LEU A 216 -12.73 7.89 -0.21
C LEU A 216 -13.05 6.42 -0.53
N LYS A 217 -14.31 6.14 -0.85
CA LYS A 217 -14.78 4.80 -1.22
C LYS A 217 -15.05 4.77 -2.73
N THR A 218 -14.61 3.71 -3.41
CA THR A 218 -14.75 3.56 -4.85
C THR A 218 -14.80 2.09 -5.26
N ASN A 219 -14.94 1.79 -6.55
CA ASN A 219 -14.77 0.43 -7.04
C ASN A 219 -13.29 0.02 -7.08
N LEU A 220 -13.01 -1.27 -7.19
CA LEU A 220 -11.67 -1.85 -7.19
C LEU A 220 -10.76 -1.21 -8.24
N TRP A 221 -11.21 -1.15 -9.49
CA TRP A 221 -10.37 -0.71 -10.62
C TRP A 221 -10.05 0.79 -10.56
N SER A 222 -11.01 1.60 -10.11
CA SER A 222 -10.77 3.03 -9.89
C SER A 222 -9.73 3.26 -8.79
N SER A 223 -9.75 2.45 -7.73
CA SER A 223 -8.75 2.52 -6.66
C SER A 223 -7.35 2.18 -7.16
N GLU A 224 -7.19 1.04 -7.86
CA GLU A 224 -5.92 0.61 -8.45
C GLU A 224 -5.37 1.66 -9.43
N LEU A 225 -6.23 2.15 -10.35
CA LEU A 225 -5.85 3.16 -11.33
C LEU A 225 -5.47 4.49 -10.69
N THR A 226 -6.15 4.90 -9.62
CA THR A 226 -5.89 6.18 -8.93
C THR A 226 -4.44 6.27 -8.44
N LYS A 227 -3.89 5.19 -7.88
CA LYS A 227 -2.50 5.19 -7.41
C LYS A 227 -1.51 5.40 -8.55
N LEU A 228 -1.66 4.65 -9.64
CA LEU A 228 -0.80 4.77 -10.81
C LEU A 228 -0.90 6.16 -11.45
N SER A 229 -2.14 6.66 -11.60
CA SER A 229 -2.40 7.99 -12.15
C SER A 229 -1.81 9.10 -11.28
N ALA A 230 -1.93 9.02 -9.95
CA ALA A 230 -1.33 10.01 -9.05
C ALA A 230 0.18 10.12 -9.27
N ASN A 231 0.90 8.98 -9.32
CA ASN A 231 2.33 8.97 -9.56
C ASN A 231 2.70 9.48 -10.97
N ALA A 232 1.90 9.19 -11.99
CA ALA A 232 2.09 9.70 -13.35
C ALA A 232 1.92 11.23 -13.40
N PHE A 233 0.89 11.78 -12.73
CA PHE A 233 0.68 13.24 -12.65
C PHE A 233 1.82 13.95 -11.92
N LEU A 234 2.35 13.37 -10.83
CA LEU A 234 3.51 13.95 -10.12
C LEU A 234 4.75 13.95 -11.01
N ALA A 235 5.04 12.87 -11.72
CA ALA A 235 6.16 12.79 -12.65
C ALA A 235 5.99 13.73 -13.84
N GLN A 236 4.77 13.90 -14.38
CA GLN A 236 4.45 14.84 -15.45
C GLN A 236 4.76 16.29 -15.03
N ARG A 237 4.44 16.68 -13.78
CA ARG A 237 4.76 18.03 -13.29
C ARG A 237 6.25 18.33 -13.31
N ILE A 238 7.08 17.34 -12.90
CA ILE A 238 8.54 17.48 -12.96
C ILE A 238 9.01 17.59 -14.42
N SER A 239 8.50 16.75 -15.32
CA SER A 239 8.82 16.82 -16.74
C SER A 239 8.41 18.15 -17.36
N SER A 240 7.22 18.66 -17.03
CA SER A 240 6.70 19.94 -17.52
C SER A 240 7.56 21.12 -17.07
N ILE A 241 7.93 21.19 -15.79
CA ILE A 241 8.77 22.30 -15.31
C ILE A 241 10.20 22.23 -15.89
N ASN A 242 10.73 21.03 -16.15
CA ASN A 242 12.01 20.86 -16.84
C ASN A 242 11.95 21.33 -18.29
N SER A 243 10.86 21.12 -19.00
CA SER A 243 10.66 21.67 -20.34
C SER A 243 10.63 23.20 -20.32
N ILE A 244 10.01 23.82 -19.33
CA ILE A 244 10.03 25.29 -19.14
C ILE A 244 11.42 25.80 -18.78
N ALA A 245 12.23 25.01 -18.05
CA ALA A 245 13.61 25.38 -17.73
C ALA A 245 14.45 25.57 -19.00
N ALA A 246 14.29 24.71 -20.02
CA ALA A 246 14.96 24.86 -21.30
C ALA A 246 14.60 26.17 -22.02
N PHE A 247 13.34 26.64 -21.94
CA PHE A 247 12.95 27.96 -22.45
C PHE A 247 13.61 29.08 -21.67
N CYS A 248 13.68 28.96 -20.34
CA CYS A 248 14.36 29.97 -19.52
C CYS A 248 15.85 30.10 -19.90
N GLU A 249 16.55 28.99 -20.11
CA GLU A 249 17.93 28.96 -20.58
C GLU A 249 18.12 29.68 -21.92
N ALA A 250 17.18 29.47 -22.87
CA ALA A 250 17.24 30.07 -24.19
C ALA A 250 16.89 31.58 -24.21
N THR A 251 16.10 32.06 -23.24
CA THR A 251 15.55 33.44 -23.23
C THR A 251 16.10 34.32 -22.13
N GLY A 252 16.96 33.79 -21.25
CA GLY A 252 17.49 34.51 -20.09
C GLY A 252 16.51 34.57 -18.91
N GLY A 253 15.42 33.82 -18.94
CA GLY A 253 14.46 33.71 -17.82
C GLY A 253 15.05 32.94 -16.64
N ASN A 254 14.48 33.13 -15.44
CA ASN A 254 14.86 32.39 -14.24
C ASN A 254 13.78 31.37 -13.90
N ILE A 255 14.07 30.06 -14.05
CA ILE A 255 13.11 28.97 -13.80
C ILE A 255 12.56 28.98 -12.38
N ARG A 256 13.33 29.40 -11.38
CA ARG A 256 12.86 29.48 -9.98
C ARG A 256 11.77 30.51 -9.80
N GLU A 257 11.92 31.66 -10.47
CA GLU A 257 10.94 32.76 -10.46
C GLU A 257 9.68 32.34 -11.23
N VAL A 258 9.84 31.73 -12.39
CA VAL A 258 8.73 31.21 -13.18
C VAL A 258 7.95 30.15 -12.37
N ALA A 259 8.64 29.16 -11.78
CA ALA A 259 8.02 28.13 -10.97
C ALA A 259 7.29 28.70 -9.75
N LYS A 260 7.90 29.72 -9.08
CA LYS A 260 7.25 30.43 -7.97
C LYS A 260 5.98 31.16 -8.44
N ALA A 261 6.05 31.88 -9.53
CA ALA A 261 4.93 32.68 -10.05
C ALA A 261 3.74 31.77 -10.48
N ILE A 262 3.99 30.74 -11.30
CA ILE A 262 2.92 29.82 -11.71
C ILE A 262 2.38 29.01 -10.54
N GLY A 263 3.23 28.67 -9.56
CA GLY A 263 2.84 27.91 -8.37
C GLY A 263 1.93 28.68 -7.40
N THR A 264 1.82 30.01 -7.52
CA THR A 264 0.84 30.82 -6.75
C THR A 264 -0.58 30.69 -7.27
N ASP A 265 -0.78 30.27 -8.53
CA ASP A 265 -2.11 29.93 -9.04
C ASP A 265 -2.62 28.67 -8.32
N LYS A 266 -3.75 28.82 -7.59
CA LYS A 266 -4.35 27.72 -6.81
C LYS A 266 -4.72 26.51 -7.65
N ARG A 267 -4.99 26.67 -8.96
CA ARG A 267 -5.28 25.59 -9.90
C ARG A 267 -4.05 24.75 -10.21
N ILE A 268 -2.86 25.35 -10.12
CA ILE A 268 -1.55 24.72 -10.37
C ILE A 268 -0.96 24.24 -9.04
N GLY A 269 -0.80 25.13 -8.06
CA GLY A 269 -0.12 24.88 -6.80
C GLY A 269 1.40 24.73 -6.96
N ASN A 270 2.14 24.85 -5.87
CA ASN A 270 3.60 24.99 -5.87
C ASN A 270 4.38 23.66 -5.73
N LYS A 271 3.69 22.53 -5.51
CA LYS A 271 4.35 21.24 -5.31
C LYS A 271 4.80 20.62 -6.65
N PHE A 272 5.95 19.95 -6.67
CA PHE A 272 6.52 19.27 -7.84
C PHE A 272 6.85 20.20 -9.01
N LEU A 273 7.22 21.47 -8.74
CA LEU A 273 7.64 22.46 -9.72
C LEU A 273 9.13 22.87 -9.57
N LYS A 274 9.96 21.98 -9.03
CA LYS A 274 11.41 22.19 -8.97
C LYS A 274 12.07 21.55 -10.18
N ALA A 275 12.66 22.36 -11.05
CA ALA A 275 13.47 21.88 -12.16
C ALA A 275 14.74 21.20 -11.64
N GLY A 276 15.17 20.14 -12.33
CA GLY A 276 16.34 19.34 -11.96
C GLY A 276 16.60 18.25 -13.03
N PRO A 277 17.44 17.24 -12.74
CA PRO A 277 17.79 16.20 -13.72
C PRO A 277 16.62 15.33 -14.19
N GLY A 278 15.47 15.43 -13.56
CA GLY A 278 14.27 14.63 -13.84
C GLY A 278 13.65 14.08 -12.57
N PHE A 279 12.72 13.15 -12.71
CA PHE A 279 12.20 12.39 -11.57
C PHE A 279 13.02 11.11 -11.36
N GLY A 280 13.19 10.71 -10.09
CA GLY A 280 13.92 9.52 -9.69
C GLY A 280 13.07 8.60 -8.80
N GLY A 281 13.75 7.70 -8.11
CA GLY A 281 13.15 6.72 -7.22
C GLY A 281 12.59 5.49 -7.95
N SER A 282 12.31 4.44 -7.19
CA SER A 282 11.84 3.16 -7.72
C SER A 282 10.39 3.19 -8.18
N CYS A 283 9.56 4.12 -7.66
CA CYS A 283 8.11 4.11 -7.84
C CYS A 283 7.68 4.75 -9.16
N PHE A 284 8.06 6.00 -9.45
CA PHE A 284 7.54 6.72 -10.62
C PHE A 284 7.83 6.00 -11.93
N LYS A 285 9.09 5.59 -12.16
CA LYS A 285 9.47 4.88 -13.37
C LYS A 285 8.67 3.59 -13.55
N LYS A 286 8.57 2.78 -12.51
CA LYS A 286 7.84 1.51 -12.52
C LYS A 286 6.35 1.73 -12.83
N ASP A 287 5.72 2.68 -12.17
CA ASP A 287 4.28 2.91 -12.27
C ASP A 287 3.89 3.51 -13.64
N ILE A 288 4.73 4.41 -14.19
CA ILE A 288 4.53 4.95 -15.55
C ILE A 288 4.69 3.84 -16.60
N LEU A 289 5.73 3.01 -16.49
CA LEU A 289 5.94 1.89 -17.42
C LEU A 289 4.78 0.91 -17.37
N ASN A 290 4.22 0.69 -16.19
CA ASN A 290 3.06 -0.16 -16.00
C ASN A 290 1.80 0.43 -16.67
N LEU A 291 1.53 1.73 -16.50
CA LEU A 291 0.44 2.42 -17.21
C LEU A 291 0.57 2.36 -18.74
N VAL A 292 1.80 2.48 -19.25
CA VAL A 292 2.07 2.38 -20.71
C VAL A 292 1.85 0.96 -21.22
N TYR A 293 2.03 -0.06 -20.37
CA TYR A 293 1.85 -1.46 -20.73
C TYR A 293 0.37 -1.89 -20.73
N LEU A 294 -0.47 -1.31 -19.84
CA LEU A 294 -1.91 -1.58 -19.75
C LEU A 294 -2.66 -1.09 -20.99
#